data_d1869f6c2cae475a9ab3e578a1904d7a
#
_entry.id   d1869f6c2cae475a9ab3e578a1904d7a
#
_cell.length_a   1.000
_cell.length_b   1.000
_cell.length_c   1.000
_cell.angle_alpha   90.00
_cell.angle_beta   90.00
_cell.angle_gamma   90.00
#
_symmetry.space_group_name_H-M   'P 1'
#
loop_
_entity.id
_entity.type
_entity.pdbx_description
1 polymer ?
#
loop_
_entity_poly.entity_id
_entity_poly.type
_entity_poly.pdbx_seq_one_letter_code
_entity_poly.pdbx_strand_id
1 'polypeptide(L)'
;MTMKRLLLSILLCIVVLGLKAQYLETEPPPTAVQRIFYGGDLDMAFGTVTQISLSPQVGYRITNRLSAGVGIDYMFVYSEFYNFKGSIFGGNVFASFTVIKSIGDLIPFFSTDMGILIYGQFSYTNMGKFYTVLSAEEPMWIASPMLGLGFQVPIGSRSYMLLSVMYNFNETMYSLYSNPVVKISYQF
;
A
#
# COMPACT_ATOMS: atom_id res chain seq x y z
N MET A 1 6.53 -31.95 4.89
CA MET A 1 6.10 -31.00 3.83
C MET A 1 6.71 -29.66 4.17
N THR A 2 7.56 -29.08 3.32
CA THR A 2 8.29 -27.86 3.67
C THR A 2 7.32 -26.66 3.73
N MET A 3 7.47 -25.80 4.73
CA MET A 3 6.65 -24.60 4.98
C MET A 3 6.44 -23.75 3.69
N LYS A 4 7.44 -23.70 2.81
CA LYS A 4 7.35 -23.06 1.48
C LYS A 4 6.27 -23.67 0.57
N ARG A 5 6.09 -24.99 0.58
CA ARG A 5 5.07 -25.67 -0.24
C ARG A 5 3.66 -25.46 0.32
N LEU A 6 3.54 -25.35 1.65
CA LEU A 6 2.26 -25.03 2.30
C LEU A 6 1.82 -23.59 1.96
N LEU A 7 2.73 -22.63 2.06
CA LEU A 7 2.46 -21.23 1.68
C LEU A 7 2.08 -21.10 0.21
N LEU A 8 2.77 -21.83 -0.69
CA LEU A 8 2.46 -21.79 -2.11
C LEU A 8 1.08 -22.40 -2.43
N SER A 9 0.70 -23.48 -1.75
CA SER A 9 -0.63 -24.10 -1.92
C SER A 9 -1.74 -23.22 -1.37
N ILE A 10 -1.53 -22.55 -0.25
CA ILE A 10 -2.50 -21.59 0.31
C ILE A 10 -2.67 -20.41 -0.65
N LEU A 11 -1.57 -19.86 -1.17
CA LEU A 11 -1.62 -18.78 -2.15
C LEU A 11 -2.36 -19.20 -3.42
N LEU A 12 -2.09 -20.41 -3.93
CA LEU A 12 -2.77 -20.95 -5.11
C LEU A 12 -4.28 -21.14 -4.85
N CYS A 13 -4.67 -21.65 -3.67
CA CYS A 13 -6.09 -21.78 -3.29
C CYS A 13 -6.80 -20.42 -3.23
N ILE A 14 -6.16 -19.39 -2.67
CA ILE A 14 -6.72 -18.04 -2.61
C ILE A 14 -6.96 -17.49 -4.02
N VAL A 15 -5.99 -17.67 -4.92
CA VAL A 15 -6.11 -17.24 -6.34
C VAL A 15 -7.25 -17.98 -7.04
N VAL A 16 -7.36 -19.30 -6.87
CA VAL A 16 -8.40 -20.13 -7.51
C VAL A 16 -9.78 -19.79 -6.97
N LEU A 17 -9.93 -19.56 -5.66
CA LEU A 17 -11.20 -19.14 -5.05
C LEU A 17 -11.60 -17.74 -5.53
N GLY A 18 -10.64 -16.82 -5.70
CA GLY A 18 -10.88 -15.50 -6.26
C GLY A 18 -11.41 -15.53 -7.69
N LEU A 19 -10.90 -16.45 -8.52
CA LEU A 19 -11.35 -16.60 -9.91
C LEU A 19 -12.81 -17.13 -10.02
N LYS A 20 -13.23 -18.01 -9.13
CA LYS A 20 -14.60 -18.52 -9.12
C LYS A 20 -15.63 -17.51 -8.61
N ALA A 21 -15.26 -16.63 -7.68
CA ALA A 21 -16.14 -15.60 -7.16
C ALA A 21 -16.53 -14.53 -8.21
N GLN A 22 -15.78 -14.41 -9.31
CA GLN A 22 -16.07 -13.46 -10.38
C GLN A 22 -17.19 -13.90 -11.32
N TYR A 23 -17.52 -15.18 -11.34
CA TYR A 23 -18.54 -15.73 -12.26
C TYR A 23 -19.98 -15.38 -11.87
N LEU A 24 -20.20 -14.79 -10.70
CA LEU A 24 -21.53 -14.43 -10.15
C LEU A 24 -21.88 -12.94 -10.29
N GLU A 25 -21.00 -12.12 -10.88
CA GLU A 25 -21.29 -10.69 -11.07
C GLU A 25 -21.98 -10.45 -12.42
N THR A 26 -23.22 -10.01 -12.34
CA THR A 26 -24.14 -9.74 -13.47
C THR A 26 -23.89 -8.39 -14.15
N GLU A 27 -22.89 -7.60 -13.74
CA GLU A 27 -22.57 -6.32 -14.36
C GLU A 27 -21.65 -6.50 -15.57
N PRO A 28 -21.89 -5.72 -16.67
CA PRO A 28 -21.02 -5.77 -17.83
C PRO A 28 -19.58 -5.42 -17.41
N PRO A 29 -18.58 -6.16 -17.91
CA PRO A 29 -17.20 -5.95 -17.52
C PRO A 29 -16.77 -4.52 -17.88
N PRO A 30 -16.13 -3.78 -16.93
CA PRO A 30 -15.67 -2.43 -17.19
C PRO A 30 -14.66 -2.42 -18.34
N THR A 31 -14.69 -1.37 -19.16
CA THR A 31 -13.73 -1.18 -20.26
C THR A 31 -12.31 -1.07 -19.71
N ALA A 32 -11.29 -1.37 -20.53
CA ALA A 32 -9.90 -1.33 -20.09
C ALA A 32 -9.49 0.02 -19.47
N VAL A 33 -10.01 1.12 -20.01
CA VAL A 33 -9.75 2.48 -19.49
C VAL A 33 -10.42 2.70 -18.12
N GLN A 34 -11.61 2.15 -17.92
CA GLN A 34 -12.32 2.25 -16.63
C GLN A 34 -11.68 1.45 -15.51
N ARG A 35 -10.76 0.55 -15.86
CA ARG A 35 -10.00 -0.25 -14.89
C ARG A 35 -8.77 0.46 -14.37
N ILE A 36 -8.31 1.51 -15.06
CA ILE A 36 -7.20 2.34 -14.57
C ILE A 36 -7.73 3.25 -13.48
N PHE A 37 -6.98 3.37 -12.42
CA PHE A 37 -7.22 4.33 -11.35
C PHE A 37 -5.93 5.06 -11.00
N TYR A 38 -6.10 6.27 -10.52
CA TYR A 38 -5.02 7.10 -10.00
C TYR A 38 -5.21 7.25 -8.50
N GLY A 39 -4.13 7.43 -7.78
CA GLY A 39 -4.20 7.58 -6.34
C GLY A 39 -2.87 7.99 -5.75
N GLY A 40 -2.77 7.84 -4.46
CA GLY A 40 -1.53 8.06 -3.75
C GLY A 40 -1.72 8.23 -2.27
N ASP A 41 -0.59 8.21 -1.57
CA ASP A 41 -0.50 8.39 -0.14
C ASP A 41 0.07 9.78 0.16
N LEU A 42 -0.45 10.42 1.18
CA LEU A 42 0.09 11.64 1.76
C LEU A 42 0.25 11.42 3.26
N ASP A 43 1.49 11.44 3.73
CA ASP A 43 1.81 11.29 5.14
C ASP A 43 2.58 12.50 5.64
N MET A 44 2.25 12.96 6.85
CA MET A 44 2.91 14.08 7.50
C MET A 44 3.17 13.74 8.96
N ALA A 45 4.39 13.96 9.41
CA ALA A 45 4.77 13.89 10.81
C ALA A 45 5.47 15.19 11.21
N PHE A 46 5.08 15.74 12.35
CA PHE A 46 5.63 16.98 12.89
C PHE A 46 6.17 16.72 14.30
N GLY A 47 7.34 17.25 14.60
CA GLY A 47 7.99 17.09 15.89
C GLY A 47 9.44 17.55 15.81
N THR A 48 10.33 16.93 16.56
CA THR A 48 11.78 17.15 16.49
C THR A 48 12.31 16.90 15.08
N VAL A 49 11.64 16.02 14.34
CA VAL A 49 11.85 15.76 12.92
C VAL A 49 10.52 16.00 12.20
N THR A 50 10.53 16.90 11.22
CA THR A 50 9.40 17.10 10.32
C THR A 50 9.58 16.24 9.08
N GLN A 51 8.56 15.45 8.76
CA GLN A 51 8.58 14.53 7.64
C GLN A 51 7.31 14.73 6.82
N ILE A 52 7.47 14.89 5.51
CA ILE A 52 6.37 15.00 4.55
C ILE A 52 6.65 13.98 3.45
N SER A 53 5.73 13.04 3.29
CA SER A 53 5.80 11.99 2.27
C SER A 53 4.65 12.12 1.29
N LEU A 54 4.96 12.00 0.02
CA LEU A 54 3.99 11.98 -1.08
C LEU A 54 4.32 10.80 -1.99
N SER A 55 3.34 9.94 -2.22
CA SER A 55 3.51 8.74 -3.03
C SER A 55 2.40 8.63 -4.09
N PRO A 56 2.47 9.39 -5.20
CA PRO A 56 1.52 9.25 -6.30
C PRO A 56 1.61 7.86 -6.92
N GLN A 57 0.44 7.29 -7.26
CA GLN A 57 0.29 5.92 -7.73
C GLN A 57 -0.64 5.83 -8.93
N VAL A 58 -0.36 4.88 -9.81
CA VAL A 58 -1.25 4.47 -10.89
C VAL A 58 -1.49 2.98 -10.77
N GLY A 59 -2.74 2.57 -10.81
CA GLY A 59 -3.11 1.17 -10.67
C GLY A 59 -4.09 0.72 -11.74
N TYR A 60 -4.21 -0.60 -11.86
CA TYR A 60 -5.12 -1.28 -12.75
C TYR A 60 -5.94 -2.31 -11.99
N ARG A 61 -7.25 -2.28 -12.15
CA ARG A 61 -8.17 -3.28 -11.60
C ARG A 61 -8.17 -4.51 -12.51
N ILE A 62 -7.34 -5.49 -12.18
CA ILE A 62 -7.19 -6.74 -12.93
C ILE A 62 -8.53 -7.50 -12.92
N THR A 63 -9.16 -7.51 -11.76
CA THR A 63 -10.50 -8.07 -11.54
C THR A 63 -11.29 -7.13 -10.64
N ASN A 64 -12.57 -7.44 -10.37
CA ASN A 64 -13.39 -6.67 -9.43
C ASN A 64 -12.91 -6.76 -7.96
N ARG A 65 -11.94 -7.63 -7.68
CA ARG A 65 -11.36 -7.81 -6.34
C ARG A 65 -9.85 -7.64 -6.29
N LEU A 66 -9.16 -7.84 -7.41
CA LEU A 66 -7.71 -7.76 -7.49
C LEU A 66 -7.29 -6.52 -8.25
N SER A 67 -6.48 -5.69 -7.62
CA SER A 67 -5.84 -4.54 -8.23
C SER A 67 -4.34 -4.59 -8.01
N ALA A 68 -3.59 -4.04 -8.96
CA ALA A 68 -2.15 -3.87 -8.83
C ALA A 68 -1.73 -2.55 -9.47
N GLY A 69 -0.59 -2.02 -9.04
CA GLY A 69 -0.11 -0.76 -9.57
C GLY A 69 1.32 -0.46 -9.18
N VAL A 70 1.75 0.71 -9.59
CA VAL A 70 3.09 1.24 -9.35
C VAL A 70 2.98 2.68 -8.85
N GLY A 71 3.96 3.12 -8.10
CA GLY A 71 4.02 4.48 -7.59
C GLY A 71 5.45 4.98 -7.48
N ILE A 72 5.55 6.28 -7.22
CA ILE A 72 6.80 6.97 -6.94
C ILE A 72 6.73 7.44 -5.50
N ASP A 73 7.76 7.15 -4.70
CA ASP A 73 7.86 7.59 -3.32
C ASP A 73 8.78 8.80 -3.25
N TYR A 74 8.29 9.89 -2.70
CA TYR A 74 9.06 11.09 -2.37
C TYR A 74 8.83 11.45 -0.92
N MET A 75 9.90 11.66 -0.17
CA MET A 75 9.85 12.07 1.22
C MET A 75 10.84 13.20 1.46
N PHE A 76 10.34 14.26 2.08
CA PHE A 76 11.14 15.37 2.57
C PHE A 76 11.27 15.25 4.10
N VAL A 77 12.50 15.34 4.58
CA VAL A 77 12.81 15.25 6.03
C VAL A 77 13.58 16.50 6.44
N TYR A 78 13.14 17.14 7.51
CA TYR A 78 13.76 18.31 8.09
C TYR A 78 13.86 18.17 9.62
N SER A 79 15.00 18.48 10.18
CA SER A 79 15.19 18.57 11.62
C SER A 79 16.08 19.77 11.95
N GLU A 80 15.52 20.69 12.74
CA GLU A 80 16.28 21.84 13.23
C GLU A 80 17.27 21.39 14.33
N PHE A 81 16.85 20.48 15.18
CA PHE A 81 17.67 19.96 16.28
C PHE A 81 18.95 19.27 15.78
N TYR A 82 18.86 18.48 14.71
CA TYR A 82 20.01 17.80 14.11
C TYR A 82 20.65 18.61 12.97
N ASN A 83 20.17 19.84 12.71
CA ASN A 83 20.58 20.68 11.59
C ASN A 83 20.64 19.92 10.25
N PHE A 84 19.58 19.15 9.99
CA PHE A 84 19.50 18.23 8.86
C PHE A 84 18.34 18.57 7.95
N LYS A 85 18.60 18.53 6.64
CA LYS A 85 17.60 18.64 5.58
C LYS A 85 17.93 17.66 4.47
N GLY A 86 16.99 16.80 4.12
CA GLY A 86 17.21 15.81 3.06
C GLY A 86 15.92 15.43 2.35
N SER A 87 16.07 14.85 1.16
CA SER A 87 15.00 14.27 0.37
C SER A 87 15.35 12.83 0.07
N ILE A 88 14.35 11.98 0.19
CA ILE A 88 14.41 10.55 -0.10
C ILE A 88 13.46 10.32 -1.26
N PHE A 89 13.86 9.52 -2.22
CA PHE A 89 13.01 9.15 -3.35
C PHE A 89 13.18 7.69 -3.72
N GLY A 90 12.14 7.14 -4.31
CA GLY A 90 12.11 5.74 -4.68
C GLY A 90 10.91 5.42 -5.55
N GLY A 91 10.62 4.15 -5.63
CA GLY A 91 9.44 3.64 -6.31
C GLY A 91 8.83 2.52 -5.53
N ASN A 92 7.56 2.30 -5.75
CA ASN A 92 6.84 1.18 -5.17
C ASN A 92 6.01 0.43 -6.20
N VAL A 93 5.77 -0.83 -5.90
CA VAL A 93 4.75 -1.65 -6.55
C VAL A 93 3.80 -2.14 -5.47
N PHE A 94 2.52 -2.19 -5.79
CA PHE A 94 1.52 -2.65 -4.84
C PHE A 94 0.51 -3.58 -5.49
N ALA A 95 -0.11 -4.40 -4.65
CA ALA A 95 -1.26 -5.23 -5.00
C ALA A 95 -2.26 -5.23 -3.85
N SER A 96 -3.54 -5.24 -4.19
CA SER A 96 -4.62 -5.32 -3.22
C SER A 96 -5.65 -6.36 -3.64
N PHE A 97 -6.14 -7.13 -2.68
CA PHE A 97 -7.19 -8.11 -2.89
C PHE A 97 -8.35 -7.84 -1.93
N THR A 98 -9.51 -7.47 -2.47
CA THR A 98 -10.73 -7.20 -1.68
C THR A 98 -11.34 -8.52 -1.24
N VAL A 99 -11.28 -8.79 0.06
CA VAL A 99 -11.85 -9.99 0.70
C VAL A 99 -13.36 -9.80 0.89
N ILE A 100 -13.73 -8.65 1.44
CA ILE A 100 -15.12 -8.26 1.72
C ILE A 100 -15.37 -6.92 1.02
N LYS A 101 -16.36 -6.87 0.13
CA LYS A 101 -16.71 -5.65 -0.62
C LYS A 101 -17.45 -4.63 0.25
N SER A 102 -18.39 -5.10 1.04
CA SER A 102 -19.17 -4.29 1.97
C SER A 102 -19.40 -5.06 3.27
N ILE A 103 -19.06 -4.44 4.38
CA ILE A 103 -19.33 -5.01 5.71
C ILE A 103 -20.85 -4.99 5.97
N GLY A 104 -21.58 -4.03 5.42
CA GLY A 104 -23.02 -3.93 5.52
C GLY A 104 -23.76 -5.15 4.97
N ASP A 105 -23.20 -5.81 3.94
CA ASP A 105 -23.76 -7.05 3.38
C ASP A 105 -23.67 -8.24 4.35
N LEU A 106 -22.68 -8.23 5.25
CA LEU A 106 -22.43 -9.29 6.24
C LEU A 106 -23.17 -9.04 7.56
N ILE A 107 -23.26 -7.79 7.95
CA ILE A 107 -23.84 -7.37 9.24
C ILE A 107 -24.88 -6.28 8.96
N PRO A 108 -26.17 -6.62 8.84
CA PRO A 108 -27.24 -5.66 8.49
C PRO A 108 -27.40 -4.49 9.46
N PHE A 109 -26.79 -4.57 10.64
CA PHE A 109 -26.78 -3.51 11.64
C PHE A 109 -25.77 -2.39 11.33
N PHE A 110 -24.74 -2.67 10.50
CA PHE A 110 -23.78 -1.69 10.04
C PHE A 110 -24.15 -1.22 8.62
N SER A 111 -24.79 -0.08 8.53
CA SER A 111 -25.14 0.59 7.26
C SER A 111 -23.92 1.24 6.58
N THR A 112 -22.77 0.56 6.53
CA THR A 112 -21.53 1.14 6.05
C THR A 112 -20.96 0.30 4.91
N ASP A 113 -20.80 0.92 3.73
CA ASP A 113 -20.19 0.31 2.53
C ASP A 113 -18.67 0.20 2.64
N MET A 114 -18.16 -0.15 3.80
CA MET A 114 -16.72 -0.35 4.02
C MET A 114 -16.30 -1.72 3.51
N GLY A 115 -15.26 -1.75 2.68
CA GLY A 115 -14.63 -2.99 2.24
C GLY A 115 -13.41 -3.35 3.10
N ILE A 116 -13.11 -4.65 3.19
CA ILE A 116 -11.87 -5.17 3.79
C ILE A 116 -11.03 -5.79 2.69
N LEU A 117 -9.75 -5.44 2.66
CA LEU A 117 -8.81 -5.95 1.68
C LEU A 117 -7.48 -6.36 2.32
N ILE A 118 -6.79 -7.27 1.67
CA ILE A 118 -5.38 -7.55 1.90
C ILE A 118 -4.58 -6.61 0.99
N TYR A 119 -3.61 -5.93 1.55
CA TYR A 119 -2.77 -4.98 0.84
C TYR A 119 -1.29 -5.35 0.99
N GLY A 120 -0.61 -5.48 -0.13
CA GLY A 120 0.83 -5.71 -0.18
C GLY A 120 1.52 -4.61 -0.96
N GLN A 121 2.65 -4.16 -0.46
CA GLN A 121 3.48 -3.13 -1.11
C GLN A 121 4.95 -3.52 -1.00
N PHE A 122 5.68 -3.31 -2.06
CA PHE A 122 7.13 -3.38 -2.07
C PHE A 122 7.68 -2.02 -2.48
N SER A 123 8.33 -1.33 -1.56
CA SER A 123 8.98 -0.04 -1.82
C SER A 123 10.50 -0.23 -1.91
N TYR A 124 11.11 0.46 -2.88
CA TYR A 124 12.55 0.50 -3.06
C TYR A 124 13.00 1.95 -3.11
N THR A 125 13.65 2.40 -2.04
CA THR A 125 13.93 3.81 -1.78
C THR A 125 15.41 4.07 -1.63
N ASN A 126 15.87 5.20 -2.21
CA ASN A 126 17.22 5.69 -2.08
C ASN A 126 17.29 6.70 -0.94
N MET A 127 18.01 6.37 0.10
CA MET A 127 18.16 7.20 1.28
C MET A 127 19.08 8.41 1.08
N GLY A 128 19.75 8.52 -0.07
CA GLY A 128 20.57 9.68 -0.44
C GLY A 128 21.55 10.11 0.64
N LYS A 129 21.68 11.42 0.81
CA LYS A 129 22.57 12.03 1.82
C LYS A 129 22.07 11.90 3.27
N PHE A 130 20.90 11.30 3.51
CA PHE A 130 20.40 11.08 4.86
C PHE A 130 21.36 10.26 5.72
N TYR A 131 22.14 9.39 5.08
CA TYR A 131 23.13 8.53 5.73
C TYR A 131 24.53 9.11 5.85
N THR A 132 24.89 10.12 5.06
CA THR A 132 26.22 10.76 5.18
C THR A 132 26.42 11.41 6.55
N VAL A 133 25.34 11.79 7.23
CA VAL A 133 25.39 12.30 8.60
C VAL A 133 25.61 11.18 9.63
N LEU A 134 25.29 9.92 9.27
CA LEU A 134 25.35 8.76 10.16
C LEU A 134 26.49 7.77 9.84
N SER A 135 27.47 8.13 8.99
CA SER A 135 28.68 7.33 8.72
C SER A 135 28.69 6.41 7.49
N ALA A 136 27.87 6.60 6.48
CA ALA A 136 27.96 5.82 5.26
C ALA A 136 28.43 6.67 4.07
N GLU A 137 29.50 6.24 3.41
CA GLU A 137 30.12 6.93 2.28
C GLU A 137 29.36 6.76 0.95
N GLU A 138 28.32 5.86 0.88
CA GLU A 138 27.60 5.57 -0.34
C GLU A 138 26.08 5.69 -0.20
N PRO A 139 25.36 6.07 -1.29
CA PRO A 139 23.90 6.09 -1.27
C PRO A 139 23.34 4.69 -1.03
N MET A 140 22.58 4.53 0.03
CA MET A 140 22.02 3.25 0.42
C MET A 140 20.60 3.11 -0.13
N TRP A 141 20.37 2.02 -0.83
CA TRP A 141 19.03 1.62 -1.27
C TRP A 141 18.41 0.63 -0.28
N ILE A 142 17.17 0.90 0.12
CA ILE A 142 16.45 0.06 1.07
C ILE A 142 15.19 -0.50 0.41
N ALA A 143 15.07 -1.83 0.49
CA ALA A 143 13.87 -2.56 0.08
C ALA A 143 12.96 -2.74 1.30
N SER A 144 11.69 -2.39 1.17
CA SER A 144 10.68 -2.52 2.23
C SER A 144 9.48 -3.33 1.72
N PRO A 145 9.54 -4.67 1.85
CA PRO A 145 8.39 -5.52 1.59
C PRO A 145 7.38 -5.40 2.74
N MET A 146 6.16 -5.02 2.43
CA MET A 146 5.08 -4.78 3.39
C MET A 146 3.84 -5.57 3.02
N LEU A 147 3.15 -6.11 4.01
CA LEU A 147 1.87 -6.81 3.85
C LEU A 147 0.98 -6.50 5.03
N GLY A 148 -0.31 -6.35 4.79
CA GLY A 148 -1.26 -6.05 5.85
C GLY A 148 -2.70 -6.08 5.40
N LEU A 149 -3.54 -5.47 6.21
CA LEU A 149 -4.97 -5.31 5.97
C LEU A 149 -5.29 -3.85 5.69
N GLY A 150 -6.31 -3.64 4.85
CA GLY A 150 -6.82 -2.32 4.55
C GLY A 150 -8.35 -2.27 4.68
N PHE A 151 -8.84 -1.09 5.05
CA PHE A 151 -10.25 -0.73 5.04
C PHE A 151 -10.48 0.27 3.92
N GLN A 152 -11.34 -0.09 2.99
CA GLN A 152 -11.70 0.73 1.86
C GLN A 152 -13.03 1.41 2.14
N VAL A 153 -13.04 2.74 2.16
CA VAL A 153 -14.23 3.55 2.40
C VAL A 153 -14.57 4.29 1.10
N PRO A 154 -15.76 4.09 0.51
CA PRO A 154 -16.17 4.86 -0.66
C PRO A 154 -16.39 6.33 -0.26
N ILE A 155 -15.78 7.25 -0.99
CA ILE A 155 -15.94 8.70 -0.84
C ILE A 155 -16.63 9.34 -2.05
N GLY A 156 -16.90 8.55 -3.08
CA GLY A 156 -17.57 8.94 -4.31
C GLY A 156 -17.93 7.73 -5.15
N SER A 157 -18.54 7.94 -6.31
CA SER A 157 -18.99 6.85 -7.19
C SER A 157 -17.87 5.93 -7.69
N ARG A 158 -16.63 6.43 -7.77
CA ARG A 158 -15.43 5.68 -8.18
C ARG A 158 -14.21 5.95 -7.31
N SER A 159 -14.38 6.78 -6.29
CA SER A 159 -13.29 7.25 -5.44
C SER A 159 -13.37 6.57 -4.08
N TYR A 160 -12.22 6.16 -3.57
CA TYR A 160 -12.10 5.44 -2.31
C TYR A 160 -10.99 6.05 -1.45
N MET A 161 -11.23 6.08 -0.16
CA MET A 161 -10.19 6.26 0.83
C MET A 161 -9.81 4.87 1.37
N LEU A 162 -8.52 4.60 1.41
CA LEU A 162 -7.97 3.35 1.93
C LEU A 162 -7.16 3.64 3.19
N LEU A 163 -7.57 3.07 4.30
CA LEU A 163 -6.77 3.02 5.52
C LEU A 163 -6.11 1.64 5.61
N SER A 164 -4.80 1.57 5.58
CA SER A 164 -4.06 0.31 5.65
C SER A 164 -3.14 0.25 6.86
N VAL A 165 -3.08 -0.95 7.46
CA VAL A 165 -2.13 -1.28 8.54
C VAL A 165 -1.31 -2.46 8.05
N MET A 166 -0.01 -2.24 7.89
CA MET A 166 0.91 -3.20 7.28
C MET A 166 2.08 -3.51 8.21
N TYR A 167 2.68 -4.66 7.99
CA TYR A 167 3.93 -5.08 8.61
C TYR A 167 5.06 -5.04 7.58
N ASN A 168 6.14 -4.32 7.89
CA ASN A 168 7.36 -4.27 7.10
C ASN A 168 8.26 -5.44 7.50
N PHE A 169 8.52 -6.36 6.58
CA PHE A 169 9.34 -7.55 6.83
C PHE A 169 10.85 -7.28 6.82
N ASN A 170 11.26 -6.09 6.41
CA ASN A 170 12.65 -5.67 6.42
C ASN A 170 12.82 -4.42 7.28
N GLU A 171 12.34 -4.49 8.54
CA GLU A 171 12.58 -3.43 9.51
C GLU A 171 14.01 -3.52 10.01
N THR A 172 14.81 -2.54 9.67
CA THR A 172 16.18 -2.36 10.13
C THR A 172 16.28 -1.02 10.85
N MET A 173 17.39 -0.77 11.54
CA MET A 173 17.69 0.54 12.14
C MET A 173 17.59 1.69 11.12
N TYR A 174 17.69 1.36 9.86
CA TYR A 174 17.69 2.29 8.73
C TYR A 174 16.39 2.30 7.95
N SER A 175 15.39 1.53 8.37
CA SER A 175 14.12 1.46 7.67
C SER A 175 13.35 2.77 7.79
N LEU A 176 12.80 3.24 6.66
CA LEU A 176 11.87 4.37 6.60
C LEU A 176 10.55 4.09 7.32
N TYR A 177 10.17 2.81 7.35
CA TYR A 177 8.88 2.36 7.85
C TYR A 177 9.08 1.48 9.07
N SER A 178 8.73 2.02 10.25
CA SER A 178 8.68 1.27 11.51
C SER A 178 7.34 0.56 11.66
N ASN A 179 7.36 -0.63 12.23
CA ASN A 179 6.17 -1.43 12.47
C ASN A 179 5.34 -0.95 13.68
N PRO A 180 4.02 -0.91 13.58
CA PRO A 180 3.18 -1.12 12.39
C PRO A 180 3.18 0.08 11.45
N VAL A 181 3.17 -0.16 10.13
CA VAL A 181 3.06 0.89 9.12
C VAL A 181 1.59 1.20 8.88
N VAL A 182 1.18 2.41 9.20
CA VAL A 182 -0.19 2.90 8.96
C VAL A 182 -0.16 3.90 7.81
N LYS A 183 -1.00 3.70 6.80
CA LYS A 183 -1.09 4.60 5.64
C LYS A 183 -2.54 4.96 5.33
N ILE A 184 -2.72 6.19 4.89
CA ILE A 184 -3.98 6.70 4.33
C ILE A 184 -3.73 7.01 2.86
N SER A 185 -4.48 6.35 1.98
CA SER A 185 -4.38 6.49 0.54
C SER A 185 -5.70 6.96 -0.04
N TYR A 186 -5.63 7.68 -1.15
CA TYR A 186 -6.79 8.08 -1.93
C TYR A 186 -6.70 7.47 -3.33
N GLN A 187 -7.83 6.98 -3.85
CA GLN A 187 -7.95 6.39 -5.18
C GLN A 187 -9.14 7.02 -5.92
N PHE A 188 -8.93 7.38 -7.19
CA PHE A 188 -9.90 8.05 -8.05
C PHE A 188 -10.15 7.26 -9.34
#